data_40b043e97c1332f7fb884b09e24566fc
#
_entry.id   40b043e97c1332f7fb884b09e24566fc
#
_cell.length_a   1.000
_cell.length_b   1.000
_cell.length_c   1.000
_cell.angle_alpha   90.00
_cell.angle_beta   90.00
_cell.angle_gamma   90.00
#
_symmetry.space_group_name_H-M   'P 1'
#
loop_
_entity.id
_entity.type
_entity.pdbx_description
1 polymer ?
#
loop_
_entity_poly.entity_id
_entity_poly.type
_entity_poly.pdbx_seq_one_letter_code
_entity_poly.pdbx_strand_id
1 'polypeptide(L)'
;MKAAESTKHKFNSNWGAFMEEGFTPKIVGFLCNWCSYNAADLAGAAKVEVPSSLSVIRVMCSGRVDPVLVATALLRGADGVLIAGCHPGDCHYREGNYYARRRFTLLKETLETLGLDSNRLMLAWISASEGRRFGEVTNEFAQQIREMGPNPMKQKTSL
;
A
#
# COMPACT_ATOMS: atom_id res chain seq x y z
N MET A 1 2.20 50.71 -25.18
CA MET A 1 1.46 49.90 -24.20
C MET A 1 0.79 48.75 -24.93
N LYS A 2 1.39 47.52 -24.90
CA LYS A 2 0.77 46.30 -25.39
C LYS A 2 0.84 45.30 -24.22
N ALA A 3 -0.34 44.81 -23.83
CA ALA A 3 -0.57 43.89 -22.75
C ALA A 3 0.05 42.51 -23.02
N ALA A 4 0.69 41.95 -22.01
CA ALA A 4 1.22 40.60 -22.03
C ALA A 4 0.08 39.60 -22.01
N GLU A 5 -0.02 38.79 -23.03
CA GLU A 5 -0.95 37.67 -23.17
C GLU A 5 -0.43 36.48 -22.37
N SER A 6 -1.12 36.20 -21.28
CA SER A 6 -0.88 35.05 -20.37
C SER A 6 -1.21 33.76 -21.11
N THR A 7 -0.20 32.98 -21.43
CA THR A 7 -0.35 31.63 -21.97
C THR A 7 -0.86 30.70 -20.88
N LYS A 8 -2.18 30.55 -20.78
CA LYS A 8 -2.79 29.48 -19.98
C LYS A 8 -2.45 28.14 -20.63
N HIS A 9 -1.52 27.41 -20.01
CA HIS A 9 -1.37 25.99 -20.31
C HIS A 9 -2.72 25.32 -20.07
N LYS A 10 -3.36 24.89 -21.15
CA LYS A 10 -4.50 23.98 -21.10
C LYS A 10 -4.01 22.66 -20.52
N PHE A 11 -4.26 22.48 -19.24
CA PHE A 11 -4.15 21.19 -18.58
C PHE A 11 -5.15 20.26 -19.28
N ASN A 12 -4.61 19.26 -19.98
CA ASN A 12 -5.39 18.36 -20.81
C ASN A 12 -6.35 17.56 -19.93
N SER A 13 -7.65 17.87 -20.05
CA SER A 13 -8.74 17.30 -19.24
C SER A 13 -9.09 15.84 -19.61
N ASN A 14 -8.14 15.09 -20.14
CA ASN A 14 -8.36 13.71 -20.57
C ASN A 14 -8.04 12.66 -19.48
N TRP A 15 -7.77 13.09 -18.24
CA TRP A 15 -7.59 12.18 -17.10
C TRP A 15 -8.91 11.65 -16.54
N GLY A 16 -10.03 12.25 -16.93
CA GLY A 16 -11.37 11.85 -16.48
C GLY A 16 -11.95 10.61 -17.20
N ALA A 17 -11.34 10.15 -18.27
CA ALA A 17 -11.87 9.04 -19.08
C ALA A 17 -11.35 7.65 -18.69
N PHE A 18 -10.47 7.54 -17.70
CA PHE A 18 -9.93 6.26 -17.20
C PHE A 18 -10.48 5.86 -15.82
N MET A 19 -11.54 6.52 -15.36
CA MET A 19 -12.37 5.96 -14.30
C MET A 19 -13.22 4.86 -14.95
N GLU A 20 -12.59 3.73 -15.29
CA GLU A 20 -13.34 2.54 -15.66
C GLU A 20 -14.27 2.19 -14.49
N GLU A 21 -15.57 2.35 -14.70
CA GLU A 21 -16.57 1.75 -13.84
C GLU A 21 -16.26 0.26 -13.73
N GLY A 22 -15.61 -0.15 -12.64
CA GLY A 22 -15.33 -1.56 -12.38
C GLY A 22 -13.92 -1.93 -11.89
N PHE A 23 -12.92 -1.02 -11.88
CA PHE A 23 -11.61 -1.39 -11.36
C PHE A 23 -11.63 -1.56 -9.83
N THR A 24 -11.48 -2.79 -9.37
CA THR A 24 -11.28 -3.12 -7.96
C THR A 24 -9.80 -3.46 -7.75
N PRO A 25 -9.06 -2.65 -6.97
CA PRO A 25 -7.64 -2.89 -6.74
C PRO A 25 -7.43 -4.22 -6.00
N LYS A 26 -6.35 -4.93 -6.29
CA LYS A 26 -5.91 -6.10 -5.53
C LYS A 26 -4.76 -5.67 -4.61
N ILE A 27 -5.00 -5.61 -3.32
CA ILE A 27 -4.02 -5.18 -2.32
C ILE A 27 -3.60 -6.39 -1.48
N VAL A 28 -2.30 -6.56 -1.31
CA VAL A 28 -1.73 -7.55 -0.39
C VAL A 28 -1.20 -6.84 0.84
N GLY A 29 -1.70 -7.20 2.01
CA GLY A 29 -1.26 -6.67 3.31
C GLY A 29 -0.44 -7.67 4.10
N PHE A 30 0.84 -7.40 4.34
CA PHE A 30 1.67 -8.16 5.28
C PHE A 30 1.51 -7.56 6.69
N LEU A 31 0.78 -8.26 7.56
CA LEU A 31 0.47 -7.76 8.90
C LEU A 31 1.27 -8.50 9.98
N CYS A 32 1.94 -7.74 10.85
CA CYS A 32 2.65 -8.29 11.98
C CYS A 32 1.69 -8.93 12.98
N ASN A 33 1.97 -10.18 13.37
CA ASN A 33 1.18 -10.97 14.30
C ASN A 33 0.86 -10.27 15.63
N TRP A 34 1.82 -9.52 16.15
CA TRP A 34 1.77 -9.00 17.51
C TRP A 34 1.06 -7.64 17.63
N CYS A 35 0.85 -6.95 16.52
CA CYS A 35 0.26 -5.61 16.50
C CYS A 35 -0.78 -5.45 15.39
N SER A 36 -0.38 -5.21 14.16
CA SER A 36 -1.29 -4.84 13.08
C SER A 36 -2.30 -5.92 12.69
N TYR A 37 -1.97 -7.21 12.87
CA TYR A 37 -2.95 -8.29 12.68
C TYR A 37 -4.01 -8.27 13.78
N ASN A 38 -3.61 -8.06 15.06
CA ASN A 38 -4.57 -7.91 16.15
C ASN A 38 -5.43 -6.65 15.99
N ALA A 39 -4.87 -5.57 15.43
CA ALA A 39 -5.65 -4.39 15.07
C ALA A 39 -6.70 -4.68 13.98
N ALA A 40 -6.36 -5.53 13.01
CA ALA A 40 -7.32 -5.98 11.99
C ALA A 40 -8.46 -6.80 12.61
N ASP A 41 -8.15 -7.72 13.53
CA ASP A 41 -9.15 -8.48 14.29
C ASP A 41 -10.04 -7.56 15.13
N LEU A 42 -9.44 -6.58 15.82
CA LEU A 42 -10.18 -5.57 16.57
C LEU A 42 -11.08 -4.72 15.67
N ALA A 43 -10.60 -4.32 14.49
CA ALA A 43 -11.40 -3.59 13.52
C ALA A 43 -12.63 -4.40 13.09
N GLY A 44 -12.45 -5.69 12.81
CA GLY A 44 -13.56 -6.60 12.48
C GLY A 44 -14.56 -6.74 13.62
N ALA A 45 -14.09 -6.96 14.84
CA ALA A 45 -14.94 -7.05 16.03
C ALA A 45 -15.72 -5.75 16.31
N ALA A 46 -15.10 -4.59 16.05
CA ALA A 46 -15.71 -3.27 16.19
C ALA A 46 -16.54 -2.83 14.96
N LYS A 47 -16.66 -3.70 13.96
CA LYS A 47 -17.36 -3.41 12.68
C LYS A 47 -16.83 -2.16 11.96
N VAL A 48 -15.55 -1.91 12.08
CA VAL A 48 -14.87 -0.87 11.30
C VAL A 48 -14.80 -1.33 9.84
N GLU A 49 -15.19 -0.47 8.93
CA GLU A 49 -15.12 -0.77 7.50
C GLU A 49 -13.65 -0.93 7.06
N VAL A 50 -13.37 -2.05 6.40
CA VAL A 50 -12.08 -2.39 5.82
C VAL A 50 -12.31 -2.76 4.35
N PRO A 51 -11.44 -2.33 3.41
CA PRO A 51 -11.67 -2.58 2.00
C PRO A 51 -11.64 -4.08 1.70
N SER A 52 -12.67 -4.57 0.99
CA SER A 52 -12.77 -5.97 0.56
C SER A 52 -11.66 -6.39 -0.42
N SER A 53 -10.99 -5.42 -1.00
CA SER A 53 -9.85 -5.59 -1.90
C SER A 53 -8.53 -5.94 -1.20
N LEU A 54 -8.49 -5.93 0.14
CA LEU A 54 -7.31 -6.23 0.94
C LEU A 54 -7.25 -7.73 1.26
N SER A 55 -6.23 -8.40 0.74
CA SER A 55 -5.86 -9.77 1.12
C SER A 55 -4.76 -9.74 2.16
N VAL A 56 -5.00 -10.32 3.34
CA VAL A 56 -4.08 -10.27 4.47
C VAL A 56 -3.19 -11.51 4.53
N ILE A 57 -1.89 -11.29 4.67
CA ILE A 57 -0.89 -12.31 4.97
C ILE A 57 -0.31 -12.00 6.36
N ARG A 58 -0.56 -12.89 7.31
CA ARG A 58 -0.04 -12.79 8.67
C ARG A 58 1.44 -13.19 8.69
N VAL A 59 2.29 -12.34 9.24
CA VAL A 59 3.72 -12.59 9.44
C VAL A 59 4.09 -12.42 10.91
N MET A 60 5.07 -13.18 11.41
CA MET A 60 5.45 -13.08 12.81
C MET A 60 5.97 -11.68 13.18
N CYS A 61 6.65 -11.01 12.27
CA CYS A 61 7.14 -9.65 12.44
C CYS A 61 7.24 -8.96 11.09
N SER A 62 6.97 -7.66 11.03
CA SER A 62 7.21 -6.85 9.81
C SER A 62 8.65 -6.94 9.32
N GLY A 63 9.63 -7.12 10.22
CA GLY A 63 11.03 -7.36 9.87
C GLY A 63 11.31 -8.68 9.13
N ARG A 64 10.34 -9.60 9.05
CA ARG A 64 10.44 -10.85 8.26
C ARG A 64 9.96 -10.68 6.82
N VAL A 65 9.34 -9.56 6.51
CA VAL A 65 8.91 -9.30 5.13
C VAL A 65 10.14 -9.04 4.27
N ASP A 66 10.44 -10.03 3.41
CA ASP A 66 11.52 -9.93 2.46
C ASP A 66 11.08 -9.08 1.26
N PRO A 67 11.93 -8.19 0.72
CA PRO A 67 11.65 -7.45 -0.51
C PRO A 67 11.22 -8.31 -1.68
N VAL A 68 11.73 -9.55 -1.78
CA VAL A 68 11.33 -10.50 -2.81
C VAL A 68 9.85 -10.89 -2.70
N LEU A 69 9.31 -11.01 -1.49
CA LEU A 69 7.88 -11.30 -1.31
C LEU A 69 7.01 -10.16 -1.84
N VAL A 70 7.42 -8.91 -1.58
CA VAL A 70 6.72 -7.71 -2.06
C VAL A 70 6.79 -7.62 -3.59
N ALA A 71 7.99 -7.77 -4.16
CA ALA A 71 8.17 -7.77 -5.61
C ALA A 71 7.36 -8.89 -6.28
N THR A 72 7.37 -10.10 -5.69
CA THR A 72 6.59 -11.23 -6.19
C THR A 72 5.09 -10.95 -6.16
N ALA A 73 4.58 -10.33 -5.09
CA ALA A 73 3.17 -9.95 -5.01
C ALA A 73 2.77 -8.99 -6.15
N LEU A 74 3.59 -7.96 -6.40
CA LEU A 74 3.36 -6.99 -7.48
C LEU A 74 3.42 -7.65 -8.85
N LEU A 75 4.42 -8.48 -9.12
CA LEU A 75 4.56 -9.21 -10.39
C LEU A 75 3.41 -10.19 -10.64
N ARG A 76 2.88 -10.82 -9.58
CA ARG A 76 1.75 -11.75 -9.64
C ARG A 76 0.38 -11.08 -9.65
N GLY A 77 0.33 -9.76 -9.73
CA GLY A 77 -0.90 -9.04 -10.02
C GLY A 77 -1.50 -8.25 -8.86
N ALA A 78 -0.78 -8.08 -7.75
CA ALA A 78 -1.17 -7.09 -6.76
C ALA A 78 -1.02 -5.68 -7.34
N ASP A 79 -1.99 -4.82 -7.10
CA ASP A 79 -1.95 -3.42 -7.52
C ASP A 79 -1.27 -2.54 -6.48
N GLY A 80 -1.29 -2.97 -5.21
CA GLY A 80 -0.60 -2.34 -4.10
C GLY A 80 -0.20 -3.34 -3.03
N VAL A 81 0.83 -3.01 -2.27
CA VAL A 81 1.31 -3.81 -1.12
C VAL A 81 1.42 -2.94 0.11
N LEU A 82 0.74 -3.36 1.19
CA LEU A 82 0.81 -2.77 2.50
C LEU A 82 1.69 -3.63 3.41
N ILE A 83 2.64 -3.02 4.11
CA ILE A 83 3.36 -3.65 5.22
C ILE A 83 2.97 -2.91 6.49
N ALA A 84 2.38 -3.61 7.45
CA ALA A 84 2.01 -3.00 8.71
C ALA A 84 2.71 -3.68 9.89
N GLY A 85 3.30 -2.87 10.77
CA GLY A 85 4.09 -3.31 11.91
C GLY A 85 3.84 -2.50 13.16
N CYS A 86 4.52 -2.89 14.25
CA CYS A 86 4.49 -2.19 15.52
C CYS A 86 5.12 -0.81 15.39
N HIS A 87 4.66 0.16 16.19
CA HIS A 87 5.31 1.46 16.28
C HIS A 87 6.81 1.33 16.62
N PRO A 88 7.67 2.25 16.14
CA PRO A 88 9.07 2.28 16.52
C PRO A 88 9.25 2.30 18.05
N GLY A 89 10.04 1.37 18.57
CA GLY A 89 10.21 1.18 20.01
C GLY A 89 9.34 0.06 20.62
N ASP A 90 8.20 -0.30 20.00
CA ASP A 90 7.23 -1.27 20.54
C ASP A 90 7.31 -2.66 19.90
N CYS A 91 8.37 -2.93 19.14
CA CYS A 91 8.49 -4.20 18.46
C CYS A 91 8.68 -5.37 19.44
N HIS A 92 7.82 -6.40 19.33
CA HIS A 92 7.92 -7.62 20.14
C HIS A 92 9.31 -8.29 20.07
N TYR A 93 10.00 -8.16 18.93
CA TYR A 93 11.36 -8.66 18.68
C TYR A 93 12.42 -7.55 18.77
N ARG A 94 12.15 -6.45 19.45
CA ARG A 94 12.98 -5.25 19.65
C ARG A 94 13.19 -4.40 18.41
N GLU A 95 13.77 -4.93 17.32
CA GLU A 95 14.25 -4.14 16.17
C GLU A 95 13.57 -4.49 14.85
N GLY A 96 12.59 -5.40 14.81
CA GLY A 96 11.99 -5.88 13.57
C GLY A 96 11.37 -4.79 12.70
N ASN A 97 10.74 -3.79 13.31
CA ASN A 97 10.17 -2.64 12.61
C ASN A 97 11.24 -1.72 12.01
N TYR A 98 12.40 -1.57 12.65
CA TYR A 98 13.54 -0.83 12.08
C TYR A 98 14.13 -1.55 10.86
N TYR A 99 14.21 -2.89 10.89
CA TYR A 99 14.59 -3.67 9.70
C TYR A 99 13.58 -3.51 8.58
N ALA A 100 12.28 -3.58 8.89
CA ALA A 100 11.22 -3.34 7.92
C ALA A 100 11.34 -1.97 7.27
N ARG A 101 11.54 -0.91 8.06
CA ARG A 101 11.70 0.46 7.57
C ARG A 101 12.87 0.58 6.58
N ARG A 102 14.05 0.07 6.94
CA ARG A 102 15.24 0.15 6.07
C ARG A 102 15.02 -0.58 4.74
N ARG A 103 14.50 -1.81 4.80
CA ARG A 103 14.21 -2.61 3.60
C ARG A 103 13.15 -1.96 2.72
N PHE A 104 12.13 -1.41 3.33
CA PHE A 104 11.05 -0.72 2.62
C PHE A 104 11.56 0.52 1.88
N THR A 105 12.39 1.35 2.52
CA THR A 105 12.98 2.54 1.89
C THR A 105 13.81 2.14 0.67
N LEU A 106 14.71 1.18 0.80
CA LEU A 106 15.53 0.69 -0.31
C LEU A 106 14.67 0.09 -1.43
N LEU A 107 13.62 -0.68 -1.07
CA LEU A 107 12.73 -1.27 -2.06
C LEU A 107 11.96 -0.22 -2.85
N LYS A 108 11.49 0.85 -2.21
CA LYS A 108 10.84 1.97 -2.90
C LYS A 108 11.74 2.56 -3.99
N GLU A 109 12.96 2.92 -3.65
CA GLU A 109 13.95 3.45 -4.60
C GLU A 109 14.24 2.47 -5.74
N THR A 110 14.35 1.18 -5.42
CA THR A 110 14.57 0.13 -6.42
C THR A 110 13.40 0.04 -7.41
N LEU A 111 12.17 0.06 -6.91
CA LEU A 111 10.98 -0.05 -7.76
C LEU A 111 10.79 1.19 -8.65
N GLU A 112 11.08 2.38 -8.14
CA GLU A 112 11.10 3.61 -8.95
C GLU A 112 12.11 3.52 -10.10
N THR A 113 13.31 3.01 -9.82
CA THR A 113 14.33 2.78 -10.86
C THR A 113 13.85 1.79 -11.93
N LEU A 114 13.00 0.82 -11.55
CA LEU A 114 12.38 -0.14 -12.46
C LEU A 114 11.12 0.41 -13.16
N GLY A 115 10.75 1.67 -12.92
CA GLY A 115 9.60 2.33 -13.54
C GLY A 115 8.26 2.02 -12.88
N LEU A 116 8.25 1.47 -11.66
CA LEU A 116 7.03 1.29 -10.89
C LEU A 116 6.88 2.45 -9.89
N ASP A 117 5.70 3.05 -9.87
CA ASP A 117 5.38 4.09 -8.88
C ASP A 117 5.47 3.54 -7.45
N SER A 118 6.36 4.10 -6.65
CA SER A 118 6.62 3.68 -5.27
C SER A 118 5.43 3.88 -4.34
N ASN A 119 4.46 4.69 -4.72
CA ASN A 119 3.21 4.87 -3.99
C ASN A 119 2.31 3.63 -3.99
N ARG A 120 2.64 2.61 -4.80
CA ARG A 120 2.02 1.27 -4.71
C ARG A 120 2.50 0.47 -3.49
N LEU A 121 3.48 0.99 -2.76
CA LEU A 121 3.94 0.43 -1.50
C LEU A 121 3.62 1.36 -0.35
N MET A 122 2.99 0.82 0.69
CA MET A 122 2.74 1.51 1.95
C MET A 122 3.38 0.77 3.13
N LEU A 123 4.05 1.51 4.00
CA LEU A 123 4.50 1.05 5.30
C LEU A 123 3.74 1.82 6.38
N ALA A 124 3.04 1.11 7.23
CA ALA A 124 2.25 1.69 8.31
C ALA A 124 2.64 1.13 9.67
N TRP A 125 2.58 1.98 10.69
CA TRP A 125 2.76 1.60 12.09
C TRP A 125 1.40 1.60 12.77
N ILE A 126 1.00 0.43 13.29
CA ILE A 126 -0.32 0.20 13.88
C ILE A 126 -0.17 -0.70 15.08
N SER A 127 -0.57 -0.23 16.26
CA SER A 127 -0.63 -1.01 17.49
C SER A 127 -1.82 -1.97 17.52
N ALA A 128 -1.77 -2.99 18.36
CA ALA A 128 -2.85 -3.98 18.53
C ALA A 128 -4.20 -3.34 18.94
N SER A 129 -4.18 -2.23 19.66
CA SER A 129 -5.36 -1.50 20.11
C SER A 129 -5.92 -0.50 19.07
N GLU A 130 -5.25 -0.30 17.93
CA GLU A 130 -5.59 0.72 16.96
C GLU A 130 -6.46 0.19 15.80
N GLY A 131 -7.55 -0.54 16.11
CA GLY A 131 -8.45 -1.10 15.09
C GLY A 131 -9.07 -0.04 14.18
N ARG A 132 -9.46 1.12 14.73
CA ARG A 132 -9.99 2.25 13.91
C ARG A 132 -8.93 2.77 12.93
N ARG A 133 -7.70 3.00 13.40
CA ARG A 133 -6.58 3.42 12.58
C ARG A 133 -6.27 2.42 11.48
N PHE A 134 -6.41 1.12 11.76
CA PHE A 134 -6.27 0.07 10.75
C PHE A 134 -7.27 0.26 9.60
N GLY A 135 -8.53 0.52 9.92
CA GLY A 135 -9.56 0.81 8.92
C GLY A 135 -9.23 2.07 8.12
N GLU A 136 -8.87 3.17 8.78
CA GLU A 136 -8.51 4.44 8.14
C GLU A 136 -7.36 4.26 7.14
N VAL A 137 -6.23 3.68 7.58
CA VAL A 137 -5.03 3.45 6.76
C VAL A 137 -5.32 2.54 5.57
N THR A 138 -6.08 1.47 5.76
CA THR A 138 -6.38 0.52 4.68
C THR A 138 -7.35 1.09 3.65
N ASN A 139 -8.33 1.89 4.07
CA ASN A 139 -9.25 2.58 3.16
C ASN A 139 -8.53 3.68 2.37
N GLU A 140 -7.70 4.49 3.03
CA GLU A 140 -6.88 5.51 2.38
C GLU A 140 -5.98 4.88 1.30
N PHE A 141 -5.30 3.80 1.64
CA PHE A 141 -4.44 3.09 0.69
C PHE A 141 -5.23 2.47 -0.47
N ALA A 142 -6.39 1.89 -0.21
CA ALA A 142 -7.25 1.35 -1.26
C ALA A 142 -7.74 2.43 -2.21
N GLN A 143 -8.07 3.61 -1.69
CA GLN A 143 -8.44 4.76 -2.50
C GLN A 143 -7.27 5.25 -3.36
N GLN A 144 -6.09 5.38 -2.77
CA GLN A 144 -4.87 5.75 -3.49
C GLN A 144 -4.58 4.79 -4.65
N ILE A 145 -4.64 3.47 -4.43
CA ILE A 145 -4.41 2.48 -5.48
C ILE A 145 -5.50 2.53 -6.56
N ARG A 146 -6.75 2.81 -6.18
CA ARG A 146 -7.84 2.98 -7.14
C ARG A 146 -7.59 4.17 -8.08
N GLU A 147 -7.13 5.28 -7.54
CA GLU A 147 -6.78 6.48 -8.32
C GLU A 147 -5.57 6.26 -9.24
N MET A 148 -4.61 5.46 -8.80
CA MET A 148 -3.44 5.10 -9.60
C MET A 148 -3.76 4.11 -10.74
N GLY A 149 -4.89 3.41 -10.65
CA GLY A 149 -5.27 2.38 -11.62
C GLY A 149 -4.45 1.08 -11.53
N PRO A 150 -4.64 0.17 -12.48
CA PRO A 150 -4.01 -1.15 -12.49
C PRO A 150 -2.48 -1.08 -12.48
N ASN A 151 -1.84 -2.06 -11.85
CA ASN A 151 -0.39 -2.18 -11.84
C ASN A 151 0.14 -2.52 -13.25
N PRO A 152 1.01 -1.69 -13.86
CA PRO A 152 1.51 -1.91 -15.22
C PRO A 152 2.45 -3.12 -15.32
N MET A 153 3.06 -3.55 -14.22
CA MET A 153 4.01 -4.67 -14.19
C MET A 153 3.34 -6.05 -14.06
N LYS A 154 2.03 -6.12 -14.02
CA LYS A 154 1.33 -7.41 -14.01
C LYS A 154 1.80 -8.28 -15.17
N GLN A 155 2.44 -9.40 -14.87
CA GLN A 155 2.65 -10.41 -15.90
C GLN A 155 1.28 -10.88 -16.37
N LYS A 156 1.01 -10.74 -17.67
CA LYS A 156 -0.15 -11.39 -18.27
C LYS A 156 0.07 -12.89 -18.12
N THR A 157 -0.52 -13.48 -17.09
CA THR A 157 -0.56 -14.94 -16.96
C THR A 157 -1.48 -15.41 -18.07
N SER A 158 -0.89 -15.78 -19.19
CA SER A 158 -1.57 -16.60 -20.20
C SER A 158 -1.73 -17.98 -19.58
N LEU A 159 -2.92 -18.28 -19.04
CA LEU A 159 -3.38 -19.64 -18.83
C LEU A 159 -3.86 -20.20 -20.15
#